data_37be1a503b7421a6f92b439c54c1f50c
#
_entry.id   37be1a503b7421a6f92b439c54c1f50c
#
_cell.length_a   1.000
_cell.length_b   1.000
_cell.length_c   1.000
_cell.angle_alpha   90.00
_cell.angle_beta   90.00
_cell.angle_gamma   90.00
#
_symmetry.space_group_name_H-M   'P 1'
#
loop_
_entity.id
_entity.type
_entity.pdbx_description
1 polymer ?
#
loop_
_entity_poly.entity_id
_entity_poly.type
_entity_poly.pdbx_seq_one_letter_code
_entity_poly.pdbx_strand_id
1 'polypeptide(L)'
;MAELRKDPTRGQWVLIRPKGTWAPDAPCRYCPGAEHLTGAEISAYRKDGSLANGPGWTVRVVPEADAYFRIEWELVREGVGMFDMITPRGASELIVESPNHDDTLATMDPDQIEAVLWMYRDRLLDLKRDGQIRDILINRHHKKPGVPPHHPYSRVTAIPIVFDETRRELYQAREYYQYKRRCLYCDMLRQEIAAEERVAKLTPTFAALVPYASRTPLETWILPRQHGCSFEDALTADTGRDLARTLSAYFRTLARAFGDPGYEMVLHTAPNLKSRILQGDWATIRDDYHWHIEVVVHPERANPVGGIYVNETPPEQVAAELRRALEER
;
A
#
# COMPACT_ATOMS: atom_id res chain seq x y z
N MET A 1 9.68 17.55 19.90
CA MET A 1 10.31 16.44 19.19
C MET A 1 9.19 15.47 18.84
N ALA A 2 9.24 14.76 17.73
CA ALA A 2 8.24 13.75 17.42
C ALA A 2 8.59 12.44 18.17
N GLU A 3 7.57 11.70 18.62
CA GLU A 3 7.71 10.48 19.44
C GLU A 3 6.63 9.46 19.08
N LEU A 4 6.99 8.18 19.01
CA LEU A 4 6.02 7.08 19.00
C LEU A 4 5.80 6.63 20.45
N ARG A 5 4.55 6.71 20.91
CA ARG A 5 4.13 6.27 22.24
C ARG A 5 3.18 5.08 22.13
N LYS A 6 3.38 4.08 22.99
CA LYS A 6 2.52 2.90 23.01
C LYS A 6 1.41 3.05 24.03
N ASP A 7 0.17 2.84 23.60
CA ASP A 7 -0.97 2.71 24.51
C ASP A 7 -0.89 1.35 25.22
N PRO A 8 -0.71 1.31 26.53
CA PRO A 8 -0.57 0.06 27.27
C PRO A 8 -1.87 -0.77 27.32
N THR A 9 -3.03 -0.14 27.11
CA THR A 9 -4.34 -0.81 27.20
C THR A 9 -4.73 -1.50 25.87
N ARG A 10 -4.29 -0.95 24.74
CA ARG A 10 -4.63 -1.44 23.40
C ARG A 10 -3.43 -1.99 22.63
N GLY A 11 -2.20 -1.71 23.10
CA GLY A 11 -0.96 -2.07 22.44
C GLY A 11 -0.69 -1.30 21.14
N GLN A 12 -1.49 -0.27 20.85
CA GLN A 12 -1.36 0.56 19.65
C GLN A 12 -0.27 1.60 19.82
N TRP A 13 0.41 1.92 18.73
CA TRP A 13 1.38 3.01 18.68
C TRP A 13 0.73 4.29 18.16
N VAL A 14 1.04 5.41 18.81
CA VAL A 14 0.55 6.75 18.45
C VAL A 14 1.75 7.65 18.19
N LEU A 15 1.79 8.25 17.01
CA LEU A 15 2.79 9.27 16.68
C LEU A 15 2.35 10.63 17.23
N ILE A 16 3.06 11.13 18.23
CA ILE A 16 2.89 12.48 18.79
C ILE A 16 3.88 13.40 18.09
N ARG A 17 3.38 14.43 17.40
CA ARG A 17 4.22 15.42 16.73
C ARG A 17 3.55 16.80 16.72
N PRO A 18 4.33 17.89 16.58
CA PRO A 18 3.77 19.20 16.30
C PRO A 18 2.93 19.19 15.02
N LYS A 19 1.92 20.03 14.94
CA LYS A 19 1.10 20.20 13.73
C LYS A 19 2.00 20.70 12.58
N GLY A 20 2.00 19.97 11.47
CA GLY A 20 2.68 20.40 10.25
C GLY A 20 2.02 21.63 9.64
N THR A 21 2.79 22.49 9.03
CA THR A 21 2.30 23.61 8.23
C THR A 21 2.18 23.16 6.78
N TRP A 22 1.04 22.59 6.41
CA TRP A 22 0.79 22.32 5.01
C TRP A 22 0.14 23.55 4.35
N ALA A 23 0.72 24.01 3.27
CA ALA A 23 0.13 25.01 2.40
C ALA A 23 -0.03 24.38 1.00
N PRO A 24 -1.15 24.61 0.30
CA PRO A 24 -1.26 24.17 -1.08
C PRO A 24 -0.20 24.88 -1.92
N ASP A 25 0.61 24.08 -2.61
CA ASP A 25 1.69 24.59 -3.44
C ASP A 25 1.15 25.10 -4.77
N ALA A 26 1.41 26.36 -5.08
CA ALA A 26 1.25 26.88 -6.41
C ALA A 26 2.58 27.55 -6.83
N PRO A 27 3.31 27.02 -7.80
CA PRO A 27 3.03 25.86 -8.65
C PRO A 27 3.28 24.49 -7.96
N CYS A 28 2.73 23.40 -8.54
CA CYS A 28 2.92 22.06 -8.02
C CYS A 28 4.40 21.67 -8.04
N ARG A 29 4.94 21.32 -6.86
CA ARG A 29 6.36 20.94 -6.69
C ARG A 29 6.74 19.61 -7.34
N TYR A 30 5.76 18.79 -7.72
CA TYR A 30 5.99 17.47 -8.30
C TYR A 30 5.93 17.44 -9.82
N CYS A 31 5.55 18.55 -10.46
CA CYS A 31 5.55 18.67 -11.92
C CYS A 31 6.98 18.75 -12.48
N PRO A 32 7.23 18.24 -13.71
CA PRO A 32 8.49 18.45 -14.40
C PRO A 32 8.86 19.93 -14.53
N GLY A 33 10.11 20.25 -14.23
CA GLY A 33 10.61 21.64 -14.16
C GLY A 33 10.55 22.26 -12.76
N ALA A 34 9.84 21.62 -11.80
CA ALA A 34 9.75 22.07 -10.42
C ALA A 34 10.58 21.21 -9.44
N GLU A 35 11.52 20.40 -9.94
CA GLU A 35 12.29 19.46 -9.13
C GLU A 35 13.10 20.13 -8.01
N HIS A 36 13.49 21.37 -8.20
CA HIS A 36 14.19 22.20 -7.20
C HIS A 36 13.34 22.54 -5.96
N LEU A 37 12.00 22.39 -6.05
CA LEU A 37 11.07 22.61 -4.93
C LEU A 37 10.91 21.39 -4.01
N THR A 38 11.48 20.25 -4.40
CA THR A 38 11.53 19.03 -3.58
C THR A 38 12.94 18.84 -3.05
N GLY A 39 13.15 17.93 -2.11
CA GLY A 39 14.50 17.46 -1.78
C GLY A 39 15.15 16.73 -2.96
N ALA A 40 16.44 16.40 -2.81
CA ALA A 40 17.14 15.59 -3.81
C ALA A 40 16.39 14.28 -4.04
N GLU A 41 16.31 13.84 -5.30
CA GLU A 41 15.67 12.59 -5.62
C GLU A 41 16.41 11.41 -5.01
N ILE A 42 15.64 10.49 -4.45
CA ILE A 42 16.14 9.25 -3.85
C ILE A 42 16.39 8.23 -4.97
N SER A 43 15.48 8.16 -5.93
CA SER A 43 15.53 7.27 -7.10
C SER A 43 14.66 7.83 -8.21
N ALA A 44 14.95 7.49 -9.47
CA ALA A 44 14.07 7.81 -10.59
C ALA A 44 14.29 6.86 -11.77
N TYR A 45 13.20 6.54 -12.47
CA TYR A 45 13.27 6.01 -13.83
C TYR A 45 13.26 7.20 -14.80
N ARG A 46 14.17 7.19 -15.76
CA ARG A 46 14.45 8.35 -16.61
C ARG A 46 14.59 7.95 -18.07
N LYS A 47 14.30 8.91 -18.94
CA LYS A 47 14.69 8.82 -20.35
C LYS A 47 16.20 9.04 -20.49
N ASP A 48 16.80 8.43 -21.47
CA ASP A 48 18.23 8.54 -21.75
C ASP A 48 18.68 10.01 -21.86
N GLY A 49 19.83 10.32 -21.25
CA GLY A 49 20.44 11.64 -21.29
C GLY A 49 19.85 12.67 -20.32
N SER A 50 18.79 12.34 -19.55
CA SER A 50 18.27 13.25 -18.54
C SER A 50 19.12 13.23 -17.25
N LEU A 51 19.30 14.42 -16.64
CA LEU A 51 20.11 14.57 -15.45
C LEU A 51 19.30 14.32 -14.17
N ALA A 52 19.99 13.81 -13.15
CA ALA A 52 19.40 13.68 -11.82
C ALA A 52 18.93 15.03 -11.26
N ASN A 53 17.87 15.04 -10.49
CA ASN A 53 17.22 16.25 -9.96
C ASN A 53 16.75 17.26 -11.02
N GLY A 54 16.53 16.81 -12.24
CA GLY A 54 16.00 17.59 -13.36
C GLY A 54 14.88 16.84 -14.08
N PRO A 55 14.25 17.48 -15.09
CA PRO A 55 13.16 16.86 -15.87
C PRO A 55 13.61 15.63 -16.67
N GLY A 56 12.66 14.91 -17.28
CA GLY A 56 12.92 13.71 -18.09
C GLY A 56 12.76 12.39 -17.32
N TRP A 57 12.30 12.44 -16.09
CA TRP A 57 11.89 11.27 -15.34
C TRP A 57 10.51 10.76 -15.80
N THR A 58 10.26 9.49 -15.60
CA THR A 58 8.95 8.84 -15.81
C THR A 58 8.30 8.45 -14.48
N VAL A 59 9.10 7.99 -13.50
CA VAL A 59 8.73 7.77 -12.11
C VAL A 59 9.84 8.36 -11.26
N ARG A 60 9.51 9.08 -10.20
CA ARG A 60 10.50 9.76 -9.36
C ARG A 60 10.20 9.58 -7.88
N VAL A 61 11.20 9.30 -7.06
CA VAL A 61 11.08 9.17 -5.62
C VAL A 61 11.77 10.36 -4.95
N VAL A 62 11.04 11.02 -4.07
CA VAL A 62 11.53 12.18 -3.31
C VAL A 62 11.23 12.02 -1.82
N PRO A 63 12.03 12.65 -0.93
CA PRO A 63 11.67 12.67 0.48
C PRO A 63 10.39 13.48 0.69
N GLU A 64 9.52 13.01 1.60
CA GLU A 64 8.33 13.77 1.99
C GLU A 64 8.76 15.01 2.80
N ALA A 65 8.31 16.20 2.37
CA ALA A 65 8.75 17.46 2.98
C ALA A 65 8.38 17.57 4.48
N ASP A 66 7.18 17.11 4.84
CA ASP A 66 6.71 17.05 6.23
C ASP A 66 6.72 15.60 6.75
N ALA A 67 7.90 14.97 6.62
CA ALA A 67 8.13 13.56 6.95
C ALA A 67 7.78 13.23 8.39
N TYR A 68 7.00 12.17 8.58
CA TYR A 68 6.70 11.63 9.90
C TYR A 68 7.86 10.85 10.49
N PHE A 69 8.63 10.19 9.64
CA PHE A 69 9.78 9.36 9.98
C PHE A 69 11.00 9.84 9.21
N ARG A 70 12.15 9.83 9.85
CA ARG A 70 13.41 10.27 9.24
C ARG A 70 14.51 9.25 9.52
N ILE A 71 15.23 8.89 8.47
CA ILE A 71 16.32 7.90 8.54
C ILE A 71 17.52 8.42 9.33
N GLU A 72 17.71 9.74 9.36
CA GLU A 72 18.82 10.42 10.03
C GLU A 72 18.66 10.45 11.56
N TRP A 73 17.45 10.15 12.08
CA TRP A 73 17.24 10.12 13.52
C TRP A 73 17.82 8.85 14.14
N GLU A 74 18.36 8.98 15.35
CA GLU A 74 18.78 7.82 16.11
C GLU A 74 17.58 7.04 16.64
N LEU A 75 17.65 5.71 16.56
CA LEU A 75 16.61 4.85 17.14
C LEU A 75 16.83 4.68 18.64
N VAL A 76 16.12 5.48 19.41
CA VAL A 76 16.10 5.40 20.87
C VAL A 76 14.81 4.72 21.31
N ARG A 77 14.92 3.77 22.23
CA ARG A 77 13.80 3.09 22.87
C ARG A 77 13.88 3.32 24.35
N GLU A 78 12.86 3.95 24.92
CA GLU A 78 12.84 4.36 26.32
C GLU A 78 11.55 3.89 26.99
N GLY A 79 11.68 3.57 28.30
CA GLY A 79 10.56 3.38 29.19
C GLY A 79 10.39 4.62 30.09
N VAL A 80 9.22 5.24 30.09
CA VAL A 80 8.88 6.32 31.01
C VAL A 80 7.91 5.77 32.05
N GLY A 81 8.44 5.26 33.14
CA GLY A 81 7.65 4.48 34.12
C GLY A 81 7.13 3.19 33.47
N MET A 82 5.80 3.04 33.36
CA MET A 82 5.17 1.90 32.71
C MET A 82 4.90 2.09 31.19
N PHE A 83 5.32 3.20 30.62
CA PHE A 83 5.00 3.55 29.22
C PHE A 83 6.20 3.37 28.31
N ASP A 84 6.00 2.78 27.15
CA ASP A 84 7.01 2.62 26.11
C ASP A 84 7.00 3.79 25.12
N MET A 85 8.18 4.30 24.81
CA MET A 85 8.41 5.33 23.80
C MET A 85 9.54 4.91 22.84
N ILE A 86 9.40 5.28 21.57
CA ILE A 86 10.42 5.07 20.55
C ILE A 86 10.54 6.33 19.71
N THR A 87 11.76 6.75 19.35
CA THR A 87 11.93 7.80 18.35
C THR A 87 11.39 7.34 17.00
N PRO A 88 10.72 8.23 16.23
CA PRO A 88 10.15 7.88 14.94
C PRO A 88 11.24 7.86 13.85
N ARG A 89 12.28 7.03 14.07
CA ARG A 89 13.27 6.73 13.05
C ARG A 89 12.65 5.88 11.95
N GLY A 90 12.96 6.19 10.70
CA GLY A 90 12.42 5.46 9.55
C GLY A 90 12.51 6.31 8.29
N ALA A 91 11.70 6.01 7.28
CA ALA A 91 11.66 6.80 6.05
C ALA A 91 10.22 7.18 5.71
N SER A 92 10.03 8.41 5.23
CA SER A 92 8.80 8.87 4.59
C SER A 92 9.17 9.40 3.21
N GLU A 93 8.75 8.70 2.17
CA GLU A 93 9.07 8.99 0.78
C GLU A 93 7.81 9.08 -0.06
N LEU A 94 7.85 9.87 -1.12
CA LEU A 94 6.78 9.94 -2.12
C LEU A 94 7.31 9.40 -3.45
N ILE A 95 6.61 8.43 -4.00
CA ILE A 95 6.80 7.95 -5.37
C ILE A 95 5.86 8.74 -6.26
N VAL A 96 6.38 9.72 -6.98
CA VAL A 96 5.66 10.49 -8.00
C VAL A 96 5.47 9.60 -9.21
N GLU A 97 4.22 9.23 -9.48
CA GLU A 97 3.85 8.10 -10.35
C GLU A 97 3.84 8.44 -11.84
N SER A 98 3.75 9.70 -12.20
CA SER A 98 3.70 10.18 -13.58
C SER A 98 4.26 11.58 -13.67
N PRO A 99 4.86 12.00 -14.79
CA PRO A 99 5.17 13.40 -15.06
C PRO A 99 3.93 14.26 -15.32
N ASN A 100 2.79 13.66 -15.66
CA ASN A 100 1.55 14.39 -15.89
C ASN A 100 0.79 14.61 -14.58
N HIS A 101 0.44 15.89 -14.31
CA HIS A 101 -0.22 16.29 -13.06
C HIS A 101 -1.60 15.66 -12.87
N ASP A 102 -2.33 15.50 -13.95
CA ASP A 102 -3.74 15.08 -13.91
C ASP A 102 -3.94 13.57 -14.07
N ASP A 103 -2.85 12.82 -14.15
CA ASP A 103 -2.93 11.37 -14.28
C ASP A 103 -3.51 10.71 -13.03
N THR A 104 -4.25 9.64 -13.27
CA THR A 104 -4.79 8.74 -12.26
C THR A 104 -4.52 7.30 -12.68
N LEU A 105 -4.70 6.32 -11.80
CA LEU A 105 -4.61 4.91 -12.20
C LEU A 105 -5.65 4.52 -13.27
N ALA A 106 -6.70 5.31 -13.44
CA ALA A 106 -7.69 5.13 -14.50
C ALA A 106 -7.23 5.71 -15.86
N THR A 107 -6.37 6.72 -15.88
CA THR A 107 -5.93 7.40 -17.11
C THR A 107 -4.54 6.99 -17.55
N MET A 108 -3.67 6.57 -16.63
CA MET A 108 -2.33 6.08 -16.97
C MET A 108 -2.35 4.88 -17.90
N ASP A 109 -1.37 4.82 -18.79
CA ASP A 109 -1.09 3.61 -19.54
C ASP A 109 -0.66 2.46 -18.62
N PRO A 110 -1.00 1.20 -18.94
CA PRO A 110 -0.53 0.05 -18.18
C PRO A 110 0.99 -0.01 -18.02
N ASP A 111 1.77 0.42 -19.02
CA ASP A 111 3.23 0.45 -18.95
C ASP A 111 3.74 1.46 -17.91
N GLN A 112 3.03 2.60 -17.74
CA GLN A 112 3.35 3.57 -16.69
C GLN A 112 3.03 2.99 -15.29
N ILE A 113 1.89 2.28 -15.16
CA ILE A 113 1.54 1.58 -13.91
C ILE A 113 2.57 0.49 -13.62
N GLU A 114 3.02 -0.28 -14.64
CA GLU A 114 4.08 -1.28 -14.48
C GLU A 114 5.37 -0.64 -13.96
N ALA A 115 5.78 0.51 -14.51
CA ALA A 115 6.95 1.24 -14.02
C ALA A 115 6.81 1.67 -12.55
N VAL A 116 5.61 2.09 -12.12
CA VAL A 116 5.33 2.41 -10.71
C VAL A 116 5.47 1.16 -9.83
N LEU A 117 4.96 0.01 -10.26
CA LEU A 117 5.09 -1.25 -9.51
C LEU A 117 6.55 -1.70 -9.37
N TRP A 118 7.36 -1.52 -10.42
CA TRP A 118 8.80 -1.76 -10.35
C TRP A 118 9.49 -0.81 -9.36
N MET A 119 9.08 0.46 -9.31
CA MET A 119 9.60 1.41 -8.31
C MET A 119 9.18 1.01 -6.89
N TYR A 120 7.97 0.49 -6.66
CA TYR A 120 7.59 -0.06 -5.35
C TYR A 120 8.54 -1.18 -4.93
N ARG A 121 8.82 -2.12 -5.84
CA ARG A 121 9.77 -3.22 -5.60
C ARG A 121 11.16 -2.69 -5.23
N ASP A 122 11.68 -1.75 -6.01
CA ASP A 122 13.02 -1.20 -5.79
C ASP A 122 13.13 -0.48 -4.44
N ARG A 123 12.09 0.27 -4.05
CA ARG A 123 12.05 0.93 -2.73
C ARG A 123 11.95 -0.06 -1.58
N LEU A 124 11.15 -1.10 -1.71
CA LEU A 124 11.05 -2.17 -0.71
C LEU A 124 12.41 -2.86 -0.53
N LEU A 125 13.06 -3.25 -1.63
CA LEU A 125 14.37 -3.90 -1.60
C LEU A 125 15.46 -3.03 -0.98
N ASP A 126 15.45 -1.73 -1.26
CA ASP A 126 16.44 -0.80 -0.73
C ASP A 126 16.22 -0.54 0.77
N LEU A 127 15.01 -0.18 1.17
CA LEU A 127 14.67 0.10 2.56
C LEU A 127 14.82 -1.13 3.47
N LYS A 128 14.55 -2.33 2.97
CA LYS A 128 14.76 -3.60 3.70
C LYS A 128 16.24 -3.97 3.89
N ARG A 129 17.20 -3.18 3.34
CA ARG A 129 18.63 -3.32 3.69
C ARG A 129 18.96 -2.77 5.07
N ASP A 130 18.18 -1.78 5.53
CA ASP A 130 18.33 -1.26 6.90
C ASP A 130 17.69 -2.25 7.90
N GLY A 131 18.52 -2.91 8.69
CA GLY A 131 18.08 -3.87 9.71
C GLY A 131 17.28 -3.25 10.87
N GLN A 132 17.21 -1.92 10.98
CA GLN A 132 16.38 -1.23 11.97
C GLN A 132 14.96 -0.97 11.45
N ILE A 133 14.74 -1.01 10.14
CA ILE A 133 13.39 -0.97 9.54
C ILE A 133 12.75 -2.35 9.70
N ARG A 134 11.57 -2.36 10.28
CA ARG A 134 10.79 -3.58 10.55
C ARG A 134 9.68 -3.78 9.54
N ASP A 135 8.98 -2.72 9.19
CA ASP A 135 7.83 -2.79 8.29
C ASP A 135 7.80 -1.60 7.36
N ILE A 136 7.23 -1.80 6.18
CA ILE A 136 7.14 -0.79 5.13
C ILE A 136 5.73 -0.84 4.56
N LEU A 137 5.04 0.28 4.63
CA LEU A 137 3.73 0.48 4.04
C LEU A 137 3.87 1.31 2.77
N ILE A 138 3.25 0.85 1.69
CA ILE A 138 3.05 1.65 0.48
C ILE A 138 1.56 1.85 0.29
N ASN A 139 1.12 3.09 0.36
CA ASN A 139 -0.29 3.44 0.15
C ASN A 139 -0.47 4.61 -0.80
N ARG A 140 -1.60 4.64 -1.47
CA ARG A 140 -2.02 5.67 -2.41
C ARG A 140 -3.45 6.10 -2.11
N HIS A 141 -3.66 7.41 -2.08
CA HIS A 141 -5.00 7.98 -1.97
C HIS A 141 -5.43 8.62 -3.30
N HIS A 142 -6.68 8.45 -3.66
CA HIS A 142 -7.35 9.17 -4.75
C HIS A 142 -8.54 9.92 -4.17
N LYS A 143 -8.68 11.21 -4.50
CA LYS A 143 -9.79 12.08 -4.02
C LYS A 143 -10.03 11.99 -2.51
N LYS A 144 -8.95 12.10 -1.72
CA LYS A 144 -9.08 12.11 -0.26
C LYS A 144 -9.90 13.31 0.20
N PRO A 145 -10.98 13.13 0.99
CA PRO A 145 -11.79 14.23 1.50
C PRO A 145 -10.97 15.28 2.25
N GLY A 146 -11.23 16.55 1.96
CA GLY A 146 -10.54 17.68 2.59
C GLY A 146 -9.12 17.94 2.07
N VAL A 147 -8.66 17.18 1.08
CA VAL A 147 -7.37 17.39 0.40
C VAL A 147 -7.65 17.81 -1.04
N PRO A 148 -7.11 18.94 -1.51
CA PRO A 148 -7.24 19.34 -2.92
C PRO A 148 -6.66 18.28 -3.86
N PRO A 149 -7.11 18.22 -5.13
CA PRO A 149 -6.45 17.42 -6.15
C PRO A 149 -4.95 17.73 -6.17
N HIS A 150 -4.15 16.70 -6.23
CA HIS A 150 -2.70 16.82 -6.22
C HIS A 150 -2.10 15.89 -7.28
N HIS A 151 -0.85 16.12 -7.61
CA HIS A 151 -0.06 15.26 -8.47
C HIS A 151 -0.13 13.79 -8.01
N PRO A 152 -0.25 12.80 -8.92
CA PRO A 152 -0.35 11.40 -8.52
C PRO A 152 0.93 10.93 -7.82
N TYR A 153 0.77 10.45 -6.62
CA TYR A 153 1.86 9.82 -5.86
C TYR A 153 1.38 8.71 -4.94
N SER A 154 2.28 7.79 -4.67
CA SER A 154 2.18 6.84 -3.56
C SER A 154 3.13 7.23 -2.45
N ARG A 155 2.71 7.01 -1.21
CA ARG A 155 3.55 7.22 -0.02
C ARG A 155 4.18 5.92 0.39
N VAL A 156 5.48 5.96 0.66
CA VAL A 156 6.24 4.88 1.29
C VAL A 156 6.56 5.31 2.72
N THR A 157 6.12 4.52 3.68
CA THR A 157 6.39 4.74 5.11
C THR A 157 7.10 3.53 5.67
N ALA A 158 8.36 3.69 6.06
CA ALA A 158 9.19 2.64 6.65
C ALA A 158 9.44 2.95 8.12
N ILE A 159 9.20 1.98 9.02
CA ILE A 159 9.22 2.18 10.47
C ILE A 159 9.95 1.06 11.21
N PRO A 160 10.43 1.32 12.47
CA PRO A 160 11.19 0.34 13.26
C PRO A 160 10.30 -0.61 14.08
N ILE A 161 9.00 -0.58 13.84
CA ILE A 161 7.99 -1.47 14.44
C ILE A 161 7.14 -2.08 13.34
N VAL A 162 6.24 -2.98 13.68
CA VAL A 162 5.25 -3.52 12.72
C VAL A 162 3.96 -2.73 12.83
N PHE A 163 3.38 -2.36 11.70
CA PHE A 163 2.07 -1.71 11.67
C PHE A 163 1.00 -2.61 12.30
N ASP A 164 0.03 -2.01 12.95
CA ASP A 164 -1.01 -2.76 13.67
C ASP A 164 -1.85 -3.65 12.74
N GLU A 165 -2.12 -3.17 11.52
CA GLU A 165 -2.84 -3.95 10.52
C GLU A 165 -2.02 -5.18 10.08
N THR A 166 -0.78 -4.96 9.64
CA THR A 166 0.15 -6.05 9.28
C THR A 166 0.27 -7.08 10.41
N ARG A 167 0.34 -6.63 11.67
CA ARG A 167 0.43 -7.52 12.82
C ARG A 167 -0.82 -8.39 13.00
N ARG A 168 -2.01 -7.82 12.77
CA ARG A 168 -3.28 -8.57 12.85
C ARG A 168 -3.36 -9.62 11.75
N GLU A 169 -2.99 -9.28 10.53
CA GLU A 169 -2.97 -10.22 9.40
C GLU A 169 -2.00 -11.37 9.65
N LEU A 170 -0.77 -11.05 10.05
CA LEU A 170 0.25 -12.04 10.39
C LEU A 170 -0.21 -12.97 11.51
N TYR A 171 -0.87 -12.43 12.52
CA TYR A 171 -1.41 -13.23 13.62
C TYR A 171 -2.48 -14.21 13.10
N GLN A 172 -3.45 -13.75 12.31
CA GLN A 172 -4.51 -14.59 11.79
C GLN A 172 -3.98 -15.65 10.80
N ALA A 173 -3.04 -15.27 9.94
CA ALA A 173 -2.41 -16.18 8.99
C ALA A 173 -1.67 -17.30 9.73
N ARG A 174 -0.90 -16.95 10.75
CA ARG A 174 -0.16 -17.89 11.59
C ARG A 174 -1.08 -18.83 12.38
N GLU A 175 -2.12 -18.30 13.06
CA GLU A 175 -3.08 -19.12 13.80
C GLU A 175 -3.73 -20.16 12.89
N TYR A 176 -4.14 -19.73 11.69
CA TYR A 176 -4.67 -20.66 10.70
C TYR A 176 -3.65 -21.74 10.29
N TYR A 177 -2.41 -21.33 10.01
CA TYR A 177 -1.34 -22.23 9.60
C TYR A 177 -0.99 -23.24 10.71
N GLN A 178 -0.94 -22.82 11.96
CA GLN A 178 -0.68 -23.73 13.08
C GLN A 178 -1.71 -24.86 13.14
N TYR A 179 -2.97 -24.53 12.85
CA TYR A 179 -4.08 -25.49 12.90
C TYR A 179 -4.23 -26.31 11.60
N LYS A 180 -4.12 -25.68 10.43
CA LYS A 180 -4.40 -26.31 9.12
C LYS A 180 -3.15 -26.71 8.35
N ARG A 181 -1.98 -26.20 8.68
CA ARG A 181 -0.72 -26.37 7.92
C ARG A 181 -0.83 -25.94 6.47
N ARG A 182 -1.60 -24.91 6.21
CA ARG A 182 -1.83 -24.30 4.91
C ARG A 182 -1.97 -22.80 5.05
N CYS A 183 -1.62 -22.04 4.01
CA CYS A 183 -1.83 -20.60 3.96
C CYS A 183 -3.33 -20.28 3.93
N LEU A 184 -3.78 -19.37 4.81
CA LEU A 184 -5.14 -18.88 4.90
C LEU A 184 -5.62 -18.28 3.58
N TYR A 185 -4.82 -17.40 2.98
CA TYR A 185 -5.16 -16.71 1.74
C TYR A 185 -5.26 -17.68 0.55
N CYS A 186 -4.39 -18.68 0.49
CA CYS A 186 -4.47 -19.70 -0.56
C CYS A 186 -5.74 -20.54 -0.44
N ASP A 187 -6.16 -20.89 0.78
CA ASP A 187 -7.40 -21.64 1.01
C ASP A 187 -8.62 -20.77 0.68
N MET A 188 -8.58 -19.50 1.07
CA MET A 188 -9.62 -18.51 0.75
C MET A 188 -9.74 -18.31 -0.77
N LEU A 189 -8.62 -18.10 -1.49
CA LEU A 189 -8.61 -17.96 -2.95
C LEU A 189 -9.21 -19.18 -3.65
N ARG A 190 -8.85 -20.39 -3.22
CA ARG A 190 -9.42 -21.62 -3.80
C ARG A 190 -10.93 -21.68 -3.62
N GLN A 191 -11.43 -21.34 -2.43
CA GLN A 191 -12.86 -21.31 -2.14
C GLN A 191 -13.57 -20.25 -2.98
N GLU A 192 -13.05 -19.03 -3.03
CA GLU A 192 -13.68 -17.94 -3.78
C GLU A 192 -13.70 -18.21 -5.29
N ILE A 193 -12.61 -18.74 -5.84
CA ILE A 193 -12.53 -19.12 -7.26
C ILE A 193 -13.51 -20.26 -7.58
N ALA A 194 -13.67 -21.24 -6.68
CA ALA A 194 -14.61 -22.34 -6.88
C ALA A 194 -16.09 -21.93 -6.74
N ALA A 195 -16.38 -20.96 -5.86
CA ALA A 195 -17.73 -20.44 -5.64
C ALA A 195 -18.16 -19.41 -6.70
N GLU A 196 -17.20 -18.67 -7.29
CA GLU A 196 -17.40 -17.57 -8.26
C GLU A 196 -18.32 -16.43 -7.77
N GLU A 197 -18.75 -16.44 -6.52
CA GLU A 197 -19.73 -15.47 -6.00
C GLU A 197 -19.12 -14.07 -5.85
N ARG A 198 -17.90 -13.98 -5.27
CA ARG A 198 -17.24 -12.71 -4.93
C ARG A 198 -16.03 -12.39 -5.80
N VAL A 199 -15.80 -13.17 -6.85
CA VAL A 199 -14.71 -12.91 -7.81
C VAL A 199 -15.18 -11.88 -8.84
N ALA A 200 -14.54 -10.73 -8.88
CA ALA A 200 -14.78 -9.69 -9.88
C ALA A 200 -14.00 -9.95 -11.18
N LYS A 201 -12.75 -10.44 -11.07
CA LYS A 201 -11.92 -10.75 -12.23
C LYS A 201 -10.89 -11.81 -11.90
N LEU A 202 -10.67 -12.72 -12.86
CA LEU A 202 -9.53 -13.64 -12.86
C LEU A 202 -8.62 -13.34 -14.04
N THR A 203 -7.30 -13.38 -13.79
CA THR A 203 -6.25 -13.34 -14.79
C THR A 203 -5.37 -14.58 -14.66
N PRO A 204 -4.38 -14.80 -15.53
CA PRO A 204 -3.44 -15.91 -15.36
C PRO A 204 -2.73 -15.90 -14.01
N THR A 205 -2.39 -14.71 -13.46
CA THR A 205 -1.57 -14.59 -12.26
C THR A 205 -2.31 -13.99 -11.06
N PHE A 206 -3.44 -13.28 -11.23
CA PHE A 206 -4.17 -12.60 -10.16
C PHE A 206 -5.65 -12.96 -10.10
N ALA A 207 -6.21 -12.77 -8.91
CA ALA A 207 -7.64 -12.74 -8.66
C ALA A 207 -8.01 -11.39 -8.00
N ALA A 208 -8.93 -10.66 -8.60
CA ALA A 208 -9.58 -9.51 -7.98
C ALA A 208 -10.92 -9.98 -7.39
N LEU A 209 -11.10 -9.85 -6.10
CA LEU A 209 -12.28 -10.30 -5.39
C LEU A 209 -12.77 -9.25 -4.38
N VAL A 210 -14.08 -9.25 -4.14
CA VAL A 210 -14.70 -8.50 -3.06
C VAL A 210 -14.62 -9.37 -1.81
N PRO A 211 -13.97 -8.93 -0.73
CA PRO A 211 -13.80 -9.78 0.45
C PRO A 211 -15.14 -10.11 1.10
N TYR A 212 -15.26 -11.33 1.65
CA TYR A 212 -16.47 -11.81 2.33
C TYR A 212 -16.99 -10.84 3.38
N ALA A 213 -16.11 -10.19 4.11
CA ALA A 213 -16.41 -9.19 5.14
C ALA A 213 -15.88 -7.80 4.72
N SER A 214 -16.29 -7.32 3.54
CA SER A 214 -15.90 -6.00 3.06
C SER A 214 -16.37 -4.89 4.01
N ARG A 215 -15.44 -3.98 4.36
CA ARG A 215 -15.66 -2.89 5.31
C ARG A 215 -16.46 -1.74 4.70
N THR A 216 -16.31 -1.57 3.38
CA THR A 216 -17.00 -0.53 2.60
C THR A 216 -17.53 -1.10 1.30
N PRO A 217 -18.54 -0.46 0.68
CA PRO A 217 -18.94 -0.81 -0.69
C PRO A 217 -17.75 -0.69 -1.65
N LEU A 218 -17.65 -1.61 -2.61
CA LEU A 218 -16.58 -1.67 -3.62
C LEU A 218 -15.17 -1.97 -3.07
N GLU A 219 -15.02 -2.32 -1.79
CA GLU A 219 -13.74 -2.85 -1.30
C GLU A 219 -13.33 -4.05 -2.15
N THR A 220 -12.11 -4.04 -2.65
CA THR A 220 -11.61 -5.08 -3.54
C THR A 220 -10.19 -5.47 -3.14
N TRP A 221 -9.95 -6.76 -3.08
CA TRP A 221 -8.61 -7.32 -2.87
C TRP A 221 -8.07 -7.90 -4.18
N ILE A 222 -6.82 -7.62 -4.48
CA ILE A 222 -6.11 -8.18 -5.63
C ILE A 222 -4.98 -9.04 -5.09
N LEU A 223 -5.15 -10.36 -5.25
CA LEU A 223 -4.22 -11.36 -4.72
C LEU A 223 -3.54 -12.11 -5.86
N PRO A 224 -2.22 -12.40 -5.77
CA PRO A 224 -1.60 -13.35 -6.66
C PRO A 224 -2.19 -14.76 -6.46
N ARG A 225 -2.36 -15.49 -7.55
CA ARG A 225 -2.86 -16.88 -7.49
C ARG A 225 -1.78 -17.84 -7.03
N GLN A 226 -0.52 -17.47 -7.24
CA GLN A 226 0.62 -18.20 -6.73
C GLN A 226 0.98 -17.68 -5.33
N HIS A 227 1.22 -18.61 -4.40
CA HIS A 227 1.64 -18.27 -3.06
C HIS A 227 2.97 -17.51 -3.03
N GLY A 228 3.03 -16.47 -2.21
CA GLY A 228 4.22 -15.69 -1.93
C GLY A 228 3.97 -14.70 -0.80
N CYS A 229 4.91 -14.56 0.13
CA CYS A 229 4.72 -13.64 1.26
C CYS A 229 5.16 -12.21 0.96
N SER A 230 6.04 -12.00 -0.03
CA SER A 230 6.65 -10.70 -0.34
C SER A 230 6.35 -10.29 -1.77
N PHE A 231 5.84 -9.07 -1.94
CA PHE A 231 5.62 -8.46 -3.25
C PHE A 231 6.91 -8.32 -4.05
N GLU A 232 7.95 -7.80 -3.41
CA GLU A 232 9.25 -7.53 -4.05
C GLU A 232 9.95 -8.79 -4.57
N ASP A 233 9.70 -9.95 -3.97
CA ASP A 233 10.25 -11.24 -4.42
C ASP A 233 9.37 -11.89 -5.51
N ALA A 234 8.07 -11.59 -5.52
CA ALA A 234 7.09 -12.18 -6.43
C ALA A 234 6.96 -11.41 -7.76
N LEU A 235 7.40 -10.15 -7.82
CA LEU A 235 7.26 -9.33 -9.02
C LEU A 235 8.29 -9.76 -10.08
N THR A 236 7.79 -10.26 -11.20
CA THR A 236 8.52 -10.62 -12.43
C THR A 236 7.98 -9.78 -13.60
N ALA A 237 8.62 -9.82 -14.77
CA ALA A 237 8.13 -9.12 -15.95
C ALA A 237 6.68 -9.54 -16.33
N ASP A 238 6.35 -10.82 -16.20
CA ASP A 238 5.02 -11.32 -16.54
C ASP A 238 3.98 -10.94 -15.48
N THR A 239 4.29 -11.14 -14.19
CA THR A 239 3.37 -10.77 -13.09
C THR A 239 3.20 -9.26 -12.98
N GLY A 240 4.26 -8.46 -13.20
CA GLY A 240 4.19 -7.00 -13.19
C GLY A 240 3.28 -6.45 -14.28
N ARG A 241 3.44 -6.97 -15.52
CA ARG A 241 2.59 -6.60 -16.64
C ARG A 241 1.12 -7.00 -16.43
N ASP A 242 0.86 -8.21 -15.94
CA ASP A 242 -0.51 -8.67 -15.66
C ASP A 242 -1.16 -7.86 -14.53
N LEU A 243 -0.41 -7.55 -13.46
CA LEU A 243 -0.88 -6.69 -12.37
C LEU A 243 -1.20 -5.28 -12.86
N ALA A 244 -0.31 -4.68 -13.63
CA ALA A 244 -0.52 -3.34 -14.19
C ALA A 244 -1.79 -3.25 -15.05
N ARG A 245 -2.01 -4.24 -15.91
CA ARG A 245 -3.25 -4.35 -16.72
C ARG A 245 -4.48 -4.59 -15.85
N THR A 246 -4.36 -5.37 -14.79
CA THR A 246 -5.45 -5.64 -13.86
C THR A 246 -5.85 -4.37 -13.12
N LEU A 247 -4.88 -3.63 -12.58
CA LEU A 247 -5.11 -2.34 -11.91
C LEU A 247 -5.70 -1.30 -12.87
N SER A 248 -5.12 -1.15 -14.07
CA SER A 248 -5.65 -0.22 -15.09
C SER A 248 -7.12 -0.53 -15.43
N ALA A 249 -7.45 -1.79 -15.69
CA ALA A 249 -8.82 -2.19 -15.99
C ALA A 249 -9.77 -1.93 -14.82
N TYR A 250 -9.35 -2.25 -13.60
CA TYR A 250 -10.16 -2.03 -12.39
C TYR A 250 -10.43 -0.55 -12.15
N PHE A 251 -9.41 0.31 -12.16
CA PHE A 251 -9.59 1.74 -11.89
C PHE A 251 -10.32 2.47 -13.02
N ARG A 252 -10.12 2.09 -14.28
CA ARG A 252 -10.96 2.57 -15.40
C ARG A 252 -12.42 2.22 -15.20
N THR A 253 -12.69 1.03 -14.70
CA THR A 253 -14.07 0.59 -14.41
C THR A 253 -14.66 1.37 -13.25
N LEU A 254 -13.90 1.61 -12.16
CA LEU A 254 -14.35 2.47 -11.06
C LEU A 254 -14.71 3.88 -11.56
N ALA A 255 -13.84 4.47 -12.38
CA ALA A 255 -14.08 5.82 -12.91
C ALA A 255 -15.31 5.87 -13.83
N ARG A 256 -15.45 4.91 -14.73
CA ARG A 256 -16.54 4.89 -15.72
C ARG A 256 -17.89 4.50 -15.14
N ALA A 257 -17.94 3.41 -14.38
CA ALA A 257 -19.20 2.80 -13.96
C ALA A 257 -19.66 3.25 -12.57
N PHE A 258 -18.74 3.72 -11.72
CA PHE A 258 -19.04 4.05 -10.31
C PHE A 258 -18.73 5.53 -9.98
N GLY A 259 -18.55 6.40 -10.99
CA GLY A 259 -18.41 7.84 -10.79
C GLY A 259 -17.06 8.29 -10.24
N ASP A 260 -16.00 7.55 -10.48
CA ASP A 260 -14.63 7.83 -10.02
C ASP A 260 -14.58 8.17 -8.52
N PRO A 261 -14.93 7.21 -7.66
CA PRO A 261 -15.02 7.43 -6.22
C PRO A 261 -13.63 7.65 -5.60
N GLY A 262 -13.59 8.29 -4.44
CA GLY A 262 -12.39 8.35 -3.60
C GLY A 262 -12.01 6.96 -3.10
N TYR A 263 -10.71 6.63 -3.12
CA TYR A 263 -10.22 5.35 -2.61
C TYR A 263 -8.85 5.48 -1.95
N GLU A 264 -8.54 4.50 -1.13
CA GLU A 264 -7.18 4.18 -0.69
C GLU A 264 -6.79 2.82 -1.26
N MET A 265 -5.60 2.74 -1.85
CA MET A 265 -4.96 1.50 -2.26
C MET A 265 -3.76 1.26 -1.36
N VAL A 266 -3.67 0.06 -0.81
CA VAL A 266 -2.60 -0.36 0.11
C VAL A 266 -1.94 -1.62 -0.40
N LEU A 267 -0.63 -1.63 -0.46
CA LEU A 267 0.16 -2.83 -0.73
C LEU A 267 0.55 -3.48 0.60
N HIS A 268 0.05 -4.68 0.82
CA HIS A 268 0.38 -5.57 1.94
C HIS A 268 1.48 -6.54 1.52
N THR A 269 2.62 -6.49 2.16
CA THR A 269 3.77 -7.37 1.92
C THR A 269 4.41 -7.79 3.24
N ALA A 270 5.11 -8.91 3.25
CA ALA A 270 5.78 -9.36 4.47
C ALA A 270 6.73 -8.27 5.02
N PRO A 271 6.79 -8.08 6.33
CA PRO A 271 7.76 -7.20 6.97
C PRO A 271 9.21 -7.52 6.59
N ASN A 272 10.16 -6.74 7.07
CA ASN A 272 11.57 -6.98 6.80
C ASN A 272 12.07 -8.29 7.43
N LEU A 273 12.16 -9.34 6.63
CA LEU A 273 12.60 -10.67 7.06
C LEU A 273 14.11 -10.77 7.33
N LYS A 274 14.90 -9.76 6.96
CA LYS A 274 16.35 -9.69 7.23
C LYS A 274 16.68 -9.11 8.60
N SER A 275 15.71 -8.55 9.28
CA SER A 275 15.86 -7.99 10.61
C SER A 275 16.10 -9.11 11.63
N ARG A 276 17.15 -8.99 12.47
CA ARG A 276 17.61 -10.01 13.45
C ARG A 276 16.58 -10.49 14.48
N ILE A 277 15.39 -9.89 14.54
CA ILE A 277 14.36 -10.15 15.54
C ILE A 277 13.23 -11.06 14.99
N LEU A 278 13.42 -11.68 13.83
CA LEU A 278 12.45 -12.64 13.25
C LEU A 278 12.56 -14.06 13.82
N GLN A 279 12.87 -14.18 15.11
CA GLN A 279 12.80 -15.47 15.79
C GLN A 279 11.46 -15.58 16.52
N GLY A 280 10.85 -16.74 16.49
CA GLY A 280 9.60 -17.05 17.17
C GLY A 280 8.36 -16.87 16.29
N ASP A 281 7.61 -15.80 16.48
CA ASP A 281 6.25 -15.63 15.92
C ASP A 281 6.16 -15.61 14.39
N TRP A 282 7.28 -15.38 13.69
CA TRP A 282 7.32 -15.28 12.22
C TRP A 282 8.15 -16.36 11.54
N ALA A 283 8.45 -17.44 12.27
CA ALA A 283 9.21 -18.55 11.72
C ALA A 283 8.56 -19.19 10.47
N THR A 284 7.23 -19.09 10.38
CA THR A 284 6.42 -19.67 9.30
C THR A 284 5.89 -18.66 8.28
N ILE A 285 6.27 -17.38 8.38
CA ILE A 285 5.74 -16.30 7.54
C ILE A 285 5.84 -16.56 6.05
N ARG A 286 6.85 -17.30 5.61
CA ARG A 286 7.03 -17.68 4.21
C ARG A 286 6.01 -18.69 3.72
N ASP A 287 5.36 -19.41 4.63
CA ASP A 287 4.40 -20.46 4.34
C ASP A 287 2.96 -20.04 4.66
N ASP A 288 2.77 -19.07 5.56
CA ASP A 288 1.47 -18.68 6.09
C ASP A 288 0.97 -17.32 5.59
N TYR A 289 1.85 -16.35 5.34
CA TYR A 289 1.47 -15.03 4.84
C TYR A 289 1.42 -14.97 3.32
N HIS A 290 0.59 -14.07 2.78
CA HIS A 290 0.40 -13.92 1.35
C HIS A 290 0.26 -12.43 1.03
N TRP A 291 1.16 -11.88 0.19
CA TRP A 291 1.08 -10.48 -0.20
C TRP A 291 -0.16 -10.21 -1.05
N HIS A 292 -0.72 -9.01 -0.92
CA HIS A 292 -1.90 -8.60 -1.66
C HIS A 292 -2.02 -7.08 -1.73
N ILE A 293 -2.90 -6.60 -2.58
CA ILE A 293 -3.29 -5.20 -2.66
C ILE A 293 -4.75 -5.11 -2.20
N GLU A 294 -5.00 -4.20 -1.25
CA GLU A 294 -6.35 -3.81 -0.87
C GLU A 294 -6.71 -2.47 -1.51
N VAL A 295 -7.90 -2.37 -2.07
CA VAL A 295 -8.51 -1.11 -2.52
C VAL A 295 -9.76 -0.88 -1.69
N VAL A 296 -9.71 0.12 -0.81
CA VAL A 296 -10.82 0.53 0.04
C VAL A 296 -11.45 1.77 -0.57
N VAL A 297 -12.64 1.62 -1.12
CA VAL A 297 -13.38 2.72 -1.74
C VAL A 297 -14.16 3.46 -0.65
N HIS A 298 -14.10 4.80 -0.69
CA HIS A 298 -14.71 5.63 0.33
C HIS A 298 -14.30 5.28 1.77
N PRO A 299 -12.99 5.25 2.09
CA PRO A 299 -12.51 4.83 3.42
C PRO A 299 -13.09 5.70 4.56
N GLU A 300 -13.50 6.93 4.27
CA GLU A 300 -14.17 7.82 5.23
C GLU A 300 -15.57 7.33 5.67
N ARG A 301 -16.18 6.42 4.90
CA ARG A 301 -17.45 5.78 5.23
C ARG A 301 -17.29 4.52 6.07
N ALA A 302 -16.07 4.02 6.20
CA ALA A 302 -15.75 2.89 7.06
C ALA A 302 -15.82 3.32 8.53
N ASN A 303 -17.02 3.53 9.05
CA ASN A 303 -17.24 4.00 10.42
C ASN A 303 -17.60 2.83 11.33
N PRO A 304 -16.65 2.29 12.12
CA PRO A 304 -16.94 1.16 12.99
C PRO A 304 -17.74 1.58 14.22
N VAL A 305 -18.78 0.83 14.52
CA VAL A 305 -19.52 0.91 15.78
C VAL A 305 -18.90 -0.11 16.75
N GLY A 306 -18.12 0.38 17.72
CA GLY A 306 -17.44 -0.51 18.67
C GLY A 306 -16.45 -1.49 18.03
N GLY A 307 -15.91 -1.15 16.86
CA GLY A 307 -14.99 -2.02 16.11
C GLY A 307 -15.69 -2.92 15.07
N ILE A 308 -17.02 -2.86 14.93
CA ILE A 308 -17.78 -3.59 13.92
C ILE A 308 -18.07 -2.63 12.77
N TYR A 309 -17.57 -2.95 11.57
CA TYR A 309 -17.90 -2.18 10.37
C TYR A 309 -19.33 -2.47 9.90
N VAL A 310 -20.02 -1.43 9.43
CA VAL A 310 -21.36 -1.54 8.86
C VAL A 310 -21.27 -1.26 7.37
N ASN A 311 -21.50 -2.29 6.57
CA ASN A 311 -21.58 -2.20 5.12
C ASN A 311 -22.99 -2.56 4.68
N GLU A 312 -23.68 -1.65 4.01
CA GLU A 312 -25.07 -1.82 3.59
C GLU A 312 -25.20 -2.55 2.24
N THR A 313 -24.07 -2.86 1.58
CA THR A 313 -24.08 -3.51 0.27
C THR A 313 -23.44 -4.90 0.37
N PRO A 314 -24.18 -5.97 0.07
CA PRO A 314 -23.64 -7.34 0.09
C PRO A 314 -22.45 -7.50 -0.87
N PRO A 315 -21.34 -8.14 -0.44
CA PRO A 315 -20.15 -8.35 -1.27
C PRO A 315 -20.44 -9.08 -2.59
N GLU A 316 -21.36 -10.01 -2.60
CA GLU A 316 -21.78 -10.80 -3.77
C GLU A 316 -22.43 -9.91 -4.84
N GLN A 317 -23.24 -8.95 -4.41
CA GLN A 317 -23.86 -7.97 -5.30
C GLN A 317 -22.79 -7.07 -5.92
N VAL A 318 -21.89 -6.54 -5.10
CA VAL A 318 -20.77 -5.70 -5.57
C VAL A 318 -19.88 -6.44 -6.57
N ALA A 319 -19.54 -7.69 -6.30
CA ALA A 319 -18.73 -8.51 -7.20
C ALA A 319 -19.41 -8.73 -8.54
N ALA A 320 -20.73 -8.99 -8.54
CA ALA A 320 -21.52 -9.14 -9.77
C ALA A 320 -21.57 -7.85 -10.59
N GLU A 321 -21.74 -6.71 -9.93
CA GLU A 321 -21.73 -5.38 -10.57
C GLU A 321 -20.36 -5.05 -11.16
N LEU A 322 -19.28 -5.26 -10.41
CA LEU A 322 -17.91 -5.06 -10.88
C LEU A 322 -17.57 -5.98 -12.07
N ARG A 323 -17.94 -7.25 -12.01
CA ARG A 323 -17.71 -8.22 -13.08
C ARG A 323 -18.38 -7.76 -14.37
N ARG A 324 -19.66 -7.40 -14.31
CA ARG A 324 -20.42 -6.87 -15.46
C ARG A 324 -19.73 -5.63 -16.04
N ALA A 325 -19.38 -4.67 -15.18
CA ALA A 325 -18.75 -3.43 -15.61
C ALA A 325 -17.33 -3.63 -16.18
N LEU A 326 -16.60 -4.67 -15.76
CA LEU A 326 -15.29 -5.05 -16.30
C LEU A 326 -15.38 -5.74 -17.66
N GLU A 327 -16.51 -6.37 -17.99
CA GLU A 327 -16.79 -7.02 -19.28
C GLU A 327 -17.28 -6.02 -20.34
N GLU A 328 -17.96 -4.97 -19.94
CA GLU A 328 -18.40 -3.86 -20.78
C GLU A 328 -17.19 -2.98 -21.13
N ARG A 329 -16.57 -3.18 -22.33
CA ARG A 329 -15.39 -2.45 -22.82
C ARG A 329 -15.72 -1.08 -23.41
#